data_17326273e6d36e918844107c4cc9fad9
#
_entry.id   17326273e6d36e918844107c4cc9fad9
#
_cell.length_a   1.000
_cell.length_b   1.000
_cell.length_c   1.000
_cell.angle_alpha   90.00
_cell.angle_beta   90.00
_cell.angle_gamma   90.00
#
_symmetry.space_group_name_H-M   'P 1'
#
loop_
_entity.id
_entity.type
_entity.pdbx_description
1 polymer ?
#
loop_
_entity_poly.entity_id
_entity_poly.type
_entity_poly.pdbx_seq_one_letter_code
_entity_poly.pdbx_strand_id
1 'polypeptide(L)'
;MKRSLIAASVLSAVFMSAGAFAVDEYDSGVLNINGKVVGTTCQFLGTNTAEIRLNEIGADKIINLTPSQIYDAVTNQTQMPLKIKCQQGVAPRITFSSTQFDSHDITFNNGSAKGVGFAVYYESTDNQIDPETGVTLDPNSSGEYDLTFLARYARLDGDVASGDVSSTLTLTVVTD
;
A
#
# COMPACT_ATOMS: atom_id res chain seq x y z
N MET A 1 22.42 76.37 11.45
CA MET A 1 21.79 75.86 10.24
C MET A 1 22.35 74.48 9.97
N LYS A 2 21.50 73.51 9.77
CA LYS A 2 21.56 72.14 9.26
C LYS A 2 21.18 71.13 10.31
N ARG A 3 19.97 70.63 10.04
CA ARG A 3 19.25 69.61 10.77
C ARG A 3 19.79 68.22 10.28
N SER A 4 20.04 67.30 11.21
CA SER A 4 20.28 65.90 10.90
C SER A 4 19.22 65.09 11.60
N LEU A 5 18.36 64.50 10.83
CA LEU A 5 17.33 63.57 11.26
C LEU A 5 17.98 62.17 11.49
N ILE A 6 17.88 61.67 12.68
CA ILE A 6 18.27 60.30 13.00
C ILE A 6 17.02 59.45 12.84
N ALA A 7 17.02 58.60 11.84
CA ALA A 7 16.00 57.59 11.64
C ALA A 7 16.30 56.38 12.52
N ALA A 8 15.45 56.14 13.52
CA ALA A 8 15.49 54.95 14.34
C ALA A 8 14.77 53.81 13.59
N SER A 9 15.51 52.85 13.10
CA SER A 9 14.96 51.61 12.56
C SER A 9 14.62 50.62 13.67
N VAL A 10 13.35 50.44 13.92
CA VAL A 10 12.83 49.41 14.83
C VAL A 10 12.86 48.07 14.08
N LEU A 11 13.79 47.21 14.46
CA LEU A 11 13.78 45.81 14.03
C LEU A 11 12.70 45.04 14.80
N SER A 12 11.58 44.79 14.18
CA SER A 12 10.57 43.87 14.70
C SER A 12 11.02 42.44 14.46
N ALA A 13 11.54 41.78 15.49
CA ALA A 13 11.78 40.36 15.49
C ALA A 13 10.43 39.63 15.56
N VAL A 14 9.98 39.11 14.42
CA VAL A 14 8.84 38.21 14.36
C VAL A 14 9.34 36.82 14.80
N PHE A 15 9.05 36.46 16.04
CA PHE A 15 9.19 35.06 16.48
C PHE A 15 8.12 34.23 15.80
N MET A 16 8.48 33.58 14.71
CA MET A 16 7.68 32.46 14.18
C MET A 16 7.81 31.32 15.18
N SER A 17 6.82 31.17 16.04
CA SER A 17 6.64 29.94 16.78
C SER A 17 6.31 28.87 15.76
N ALA A 18 7.31 28.04 15.42
CA ALA A 18 7.06 26.77 14.76
C ALA A 18 6.21 25.93 15.71
N GLY A 19 4.89 25.91 15.49
CA GLY A 19 4.02 24.95 16.15
C GLY A 19 4.53 23.56 15.78
N ALA A 20 5.07 22.87 16.77
CA ALA A 20 5.28 21.44 16.66
C ALA A 20 3.89 20.80 16.53
N PHE A 21 3.50 20.47 15.30
CA PHE A 21 2.40 19.54 15.10
C PHE A 21 2.92 18.21 15.61
N ALA A 22 2.43 17.76 16.76
CA ALA A 22 2.54 16.39 17.16
C ALA A 22 1.78 15.58 16.08
N VAL A 23 2.52 14.94 15.21
CA VAL A 23 1.95 13.92 14.35
C VAL A 23 1.60 12.77 15.28
N ASP A 24 0.33 12.49 15.44
CA ASP A 24 -0.11 11.27 16.10
C ASP A 24 0.52 10.10 15.32
N GLU A 25 1.54 9.50 15.93
CA GLU A 25 2.24 8.33 15.39
C GLU A 25 1.29 7.15 15.52
N TYR A 26 0.52 6.92 14.44
CA TYR A 26 -0.30 5.71 14.35
C TYR A 26 0.60 4.56 13.92
N ASP A 27 0.82 3.61 14.80
CA ASP A 27 1.50 2.33 14.56
C ASP A 27 0.64 1.42 13.67
N SER A 28 0.38 1.85 12.44
CA SER A 28 -0.44 1.09 11.49
C SER A 28 0.37 0.72 10.25
N GLY A 29 0.30 -0.56 9.85
CA GLY A 29 0.83 -1.01 8.56
C GLY A 29 -0.04 -0.48 7.42
N VAL A 30 0.56 0.17 6.44
CA VAL A 30 -0.13 0.70 5.25
C VAL A 30 0.40 -0.03 4.02
N LEU A 31 -0.50 -0.67 3.29
CA LEU A 31 -0.23 -1.23 1.96
C LEU A 31 -0.80 -0.28 0.91
N ASN A 32 0.06 0.46 0.21
CA ASN A 32 -0.34 1.31 -0.90
C ASN A 32 -0.25 0.52 -2.21
N ILE A 33 -1.39 0.34 -2.90
CA ILE A 33 -1.44 -0.31 -4.21
C ILE A 33 -1.55 0.76 -5.28
N ASN A 34 -0.52 0.90 -6.11
CA ASN A 34 -0.53 1.80 -7.26
C ASN A 34 -0.70 0.98 -8.53
N GLY A 35 -1.69 1.33 -9.35
CA GLY A 35 -1.96 0.65 -10.61
C GLY A 35 -1.61 1.53 -11.81
N LYS A 36 -1.03 0.91 -12.84
CA LYS A 36 -0.83 1.53 -14.15
C LYS A 36 -1.48 0.65 -15.21
N VAL A 37 -2.37 1.23 -16.02
CA VAL A 37 -2.94 0.55 -17.18
C VAL A 37 -2.06 0.84 -18.40
N VAL A 38 -1.61 -0.21 -19.07
CA VAL A 38 -0.83 -0.12 -20.28
C VAL A 38 -1.65 -0.72 -21.41
N GLY A 39 -2.30 0.12 -22.20
CA GLY A 39 -3.12 -0.25 -23.34
C GLY A 39 -4.45 0.53 -23.39
N THR A 40 -5.04 0.62 -24.60
CA THR A 40 -6.28 1.39 -24.85
C THR A 40 -7.56 0.60 -24.54
N THR A 41 -7.44 -0.67 -24.13
CA THR A 41 -8.56 -1.60 -23.97
C THR A 41 -9.22 -1.55 -22.59
N CYS A 42 -8.47 -1.16 -21.54
CA CYS A 42 -8.98 -1.04 -20.18
C CYS A 42 -8.61 0.34 -19.58
N GLN A 43 -9.48 0.85 -18.71
CA GLN A 43 -9.23 2.10 -17.99
C GLN A 43 -9.73 2.01 -16.54
N PHE A 44 -9.05 2.67 -15.62
CA PHE A 44 -9.56 2.85 -14.27
C PHE A 44 -10.75 3.82 -14.25
N LEU A 45 -11.76 3.48 -13.47
CA LEU A 45 -12.91 4.34 -13.19
C LEU A 45 -12.66 5.08 -11.87
N GLY A 46 -12.31 6.34 -11.95
CA GLY A 46 -12.01 7.17 -10.79
C GLY A 46 -10.54 7.07 -10.35
N THR A 47 -10.28 6.58 -9.12
CA THR A 47 -8.93 6.44 -8.60
C THR A 47 -8.20 5.22 -9.18
N ASN A 48 -6.87 5.35 -9.35
CA ASN A 48 -5.98 4.24 -9.71
C ASN A 48 -5.09 3.81 -8.54
N THR A 49 -5.42 4.25 -7.33
CA THR A 49 -4.72 3.88 -6.10
C THR A 49 -5.71 3.32 -5.10
N ALA A 50 -5.29 2.28 -4.38
CA ALA A 50 -6.04 1.71 -3.27
C ALA A 50 -5.12 1.57 -2.06
N GLU A 51 -5.72 1.58 -0.87
CA GLU A 51 -5.02 1.46 0.39
C GLU A 51 -5.67 0.38 1.24
N ILE A 52 -4.83 -0.45 1.88
CA ILE A 52 -5.24 -1.38 2.92
C ILE A 52 -4.52 -0.95 4.20
N ARG A 53 -5.28 -0.60 5.22
CA ARG A 53 -4.75 -0.34 6.56
C ARG A 53 -4.96 -1.57 7.42
N LEU A 54 -3.86 -2.13 7.90
CA LEU A 54 -3.90 -3.30 8.77
C LEU A 54 -3.96 -2.85 10.22
N ASN A 55 -4.69 -3.62 11.03
CA ASN A 55 -4.69 -3.44 12.47
C ASN A 55 -3.31 -3.77 13.03
N GLU A 56 -2.90 -3.00 14.02
CA GLU A 56 -1.67 -3.23 14.77
C GLU A 56 -1.64 -4.62 15.41
N ILE A 57 -0.47 -5.26 15.38
CA ILE A 57 -0.23 -6.55 16.05
C ILE A 57 1.09 -6.50 16.82
N GLY A 58 1.15 -7.23 17.94
CA GLY A 58 2.40 -7.36 18.68
C GLY A 58 3.45 -8.17 17.90
N ALA A 59 4.71 -7.76 17.98
CA ALA A 59 5.83 -8.46 17.35
C ALA A 59 5.94 -9.94 17.79
N ASP A 60 5.48 -10.25 19.01
CA ASP A 60 5.40 -11.62 19.55
C ASP A 60 4.55 -12.55 18.67
N LYS A 61 3.55 -12.03 17.97
CA LYS A 61 2.71 -12.80 17.05
C LYS A 61 3.48 -13.27 15.80
N ILE A 62 4.42 -12.46 15.34
CA ILE A 62 5.24 -12.78 14.17
C ILE A 62 6.48 -13.59 14.54
N ILE A 63 7.13 -13.28 15.66
CA ILE A 63 8.34 -14.01 16.12
C ILE A 63 8.08 -15.51 16.27
N ASN A 64 6.85 -15.88 16.70
CA ASN A 64 6.48 -17.28 16.91
C ASN A 64 6.08 -18.03 15.64
N LEU A 65 5.96 -17.34 14.50
CA LEU A 65 5.73 -17.98 13.20
C LEU A 65 7.05 -18.57 12.65
N THR A 66 6.96 -19.53 11.77
CA THR A 66 8.10 -19.96 10.96
C THR A 66 8.24 -19.02 9.75
N PRO A 67 9.44 -18.90 9.13
CA PRO A 67 9.59 -18.18 7.86
C PRO A 67 8.53 -18.58 6.84
N SER A 68 8.00 -17.63 6.12
CA SER A 68 6.90 -17.74 5.14
C SER A 68 5.54 -18.07 5.71
N GLN A 69 5.40 -18.22 7.02
CA GLN A 69 4.11 -18.46 7.65
C GLN A 69 3.31 -17.14 7.75
N ILE A 70 2.02 -17.26 7.47
CA ILE A 70 1.05 -16.14 7.48
C ILE A 70 0.35 -16.10 8.83
N TYR A 71 0.19 -14.89 9.38
CA TYR A 71 -0.61 -14.64 10.57
C TYR A 71 -2.09 -14.45 10.16
N ASP A 72 -2.90 -15.47 10.37
CA ASP A 72 -4.28 -15.56 9.89
C ASP A 72 -5.34 -14.93 10.81
N ALA A 73 -4.94 -14.55 12.04
CA ALA A 73 -5.89 -13.98 13.01
C ALA A 73 -6.37 -12.57 12.67
N VAL A 74 -5.66 -11.85 11.80
CA VAL A 74 -6.02 -10.50 11.34
C VAL A 74 -6.00 -10.47 9.82
N THR A 75 -7.13 -10.10 9.23
CA THR A 75 -7.27 -9.86 7.79
C THR A 75 -7.92 -8.51 7.58
N ASN A 76 -7.31 -7.65 6.75
CA ASN A 76 -7.85 -6.37 6.37
C ASN A 76 -8.00 -6.31 4.84
N GLN A 77 -8.94 -5.50 4.37
CA GLN A 77 -9.23 -5.37 2.94
C GLN A 77 -9.17 -3.92 2.49
N THR A 78 -9.09 -3.70 1.20
CA THR A 78 -9.20 -2.37 0.60
C THR A 78 -10.46 -1.67 1.07
N GLN A 79 -10.32 -0.46 1.59
CA GLN A 79 -11.46 0.34 2.05
C GLN A 79 -12.35 0.77 0.88
N MET A 80 -11.75 1.00 -0.27
CA MET A 80 -12.41 1.35 -1.51
C MET A 80 -11.82 0.52 -2.65
N PRO A 81 -12.58 -0.42 -3.24
CA PRO A 81 -12.10 -1.23 -4.36
C PRO A 81 -11.69 -0.35 -5.54
N LEU A 82 -10.63 -0.76 -6.23
CA LEU A 82 -10.31 -0.19 -7.53
C LEU A 82 -11.31 -0.70 -8.56
N LYS A 83 -11.72 0.17 -9.46
CA LYS A 83 -12.65 -0.20 -10.54
C LYS A 83 -11.98 -0.02 -11.88
N ILE A 84 -12.10 -1.02 -12.74
CA ILE A 84 -11.67 -0.93 -14.12
C ILE A 84 -12.82 -1.27 -15.07
N LYS A 85 -12.78 -0.71 -16.25
CA LYS A 85 -13.68 -1.01 -17.35
C LYS A 85 -12.87 -1.33 -18.59
N CYS A 86 -13.16 -2.46 -19.20
CA CYS A 86 -12.53 -2.92 -20.43
C CYS A 86 -13.52 -2.92 -21.58
N GLN A 87 -13.01 -2.99 -22.82
CA GLN A 87 -13.86 -3.21 -23.98
C GLN A 87 -14.49 -4.60 -23.93
N GLN A 88 -15.69 -4.72 -24.51
CA GLN A 88 -16.39 -6.02 -24.58
C GLN A 88 -15.54 -7.06 -25.32
N GLY A 89 -15.56 -8.29 -24.78
CA GLY A 89 -14.85 -9.42 -25.35
C GLY A 89 -13.39 -9.52 -24.96
N VAL A 90 -12.92 -8.64 -24.09
CA VAL A 90 -11.57 -8.69 -23.52
C VAL A 90 -11.63 -9.36 -22.15
N ALA A 91 -10.78 -10.34 -21.91
CA ALA A 91 -10.58 -10.96 -20.59
C ALA A 91 -9.31 -10.35 -19.94
N PRO A 92 -9.45 -9.34 -19.09
CA PRO A 92 -8.29 -8.74 -18.45
C PRO A 92 -7.73 -9.64 -17.34
N ARG A 93 -6.43 -9.57 -17.17
CA ARG A 93 -5.70 -10.17 -16.05
C ARG A 93 -4.90 -9.08 -15.36
N ILE A 94 -4.77 -9.13 -14.05
CA ILE A 94 -3.87 -8.27 -13.30
C ILE A 94 -2.59 -9.02 -12.96
N THR A 95 -1.46 -8.35 -13.08
CA THR A 95 -0.15 -8.84 -12.67
C THR A 95 0.52 -7.84 -11.75
N PHE A 96 1.50 -8.30 -11.01
CA PHE A 96 2.28 -7.46 -10.09
C PHE A 96 3.77 -7.55 -10.45
N SER A 97 4.55 -6.57 -10.01
CA SER A 97 5.99 -6.66 -10.16
C SER A 97 6.56 -7.69 -9.18
N SER A 98 7.13 -8.78 -9.68
CA SER A 98 7.74 -9.83 -8.87
C SER A 98 8.88 -9.31 -7.99
N THR A 99 9.52 -8.19 -8.36
CA THR A 99 10.58 -7.56 -7.55
C THR A 99 10.08 -6.96 -6.23
N GLN A 100 8.78 -6.90 -6.02
CA GLN A 100 8.15 -6.40 -4.80
C GLN A 100 7.78 -7.52 -3.82
N PHE A 101 8.06 -8.78 -4.19
CA PHE A 101 7.76 -9.97 -3.40
C PHE A 101 9.04 -10.80 -3.18
N ASP A 102 9.02 -11.59 -2.13
CA ASP A 102 10.01 -12.65 -1.90
C ASP A 102 9.65 -13.92 -2.70
N SER A 103 10.40 -14.98 -2.49
CA SER A 103 10.20 -16.28 -3.16
C SER A 103 8.93 -17.04 -2.69
N HIS A 104 8.18 -16.51 -1.74
CA HIS A 104 6.97 -17.10 -1.17
C HIS A 104 5.74 -16.20 -1.35
N ASP A 105 5.81 -15.26 -2.31
CA ASP A 105 4.76 -14.31 -2.63
C ASP A 105 4.36 -13.40 -1.45
N ILE A 106 5.32 -13.12 -0.58
CA ILE A 106 5.18 -12.17 0.52
C ILE A 106 5.83 -10.85 0.11
N THR A 107 5.16 -9.75 0.31
CA THR A 107 5.67 -8.43 -0.05
C THR A 107 6.89 -8.05 0.80
N PHE A 108 7.87 -7.39 0.18
CA PHE A 108 8.93 -6.75 0.96
C PHE A 108 8.40 -5.58 1.78
N ASN A 109 8.97 -5.42 2.97
CA ASN A 109 8.67 -4.30 3.84
C ASN A 109 9.59 -3.12 3.53
N ASN A 110 9.02 -1.94 3.31
CA ASN A 110 9.72 -0.68 3.14
C ASN A 110 9.73 0.17 4.42
N GLY A 111 9.05 -0.30 5.49
CA GLY A 111 9.01 0.35 6.79
C GLY A 111 10.22 -0.02 7.67
N SER A 112 10.15 0.36 8.94
CA SER A 112 11.24 0.18 9.92
C SER A 112 11.27 -1.21 10.57
N ALA A 113 10.15 -1.96 10.57
CA ALA A 113 10.08 -3.34 11.06
C ALA A 113 10.97 -4.28 10.24
N LYS A 114 11.43 -5.36 10.85
CA LYS A 114 12.24 -6.38 10.18
C LYS A 114 11.58 -7.74 10.25
N GLY A 115 11.83 -8.59 9.25
CA GLY A 115 11.34 -9.97 9.21
C GLY A 115 9.82 -10.08 9.05
N VAL A 116 9.15 -9.05 8.55
CA VAL A 116 7.70 -8.96 8.38
C VAL A 116 7.36 -8.39 7.01
N GLY A 117 6.37 -8.96 6.36
CA GLY A 117 5.77 -8.47 5.11
C GLY A 117 4.28 -8.75 5.10
N PHE A 118 3.67 -8.70 3.92
CA PHE A 118 2.26 -8.99 3.74
C PHE A 118 2.05 -10.10 2.71
N ALA A 119 1.21 -11.07 3.05
CA ALA A 119 0.56 -11.91 2.07
C ALA A 119 -0.67 -11.17 1.55
N VAL A 120 -0.80 -11.04 0.24
CA VAL A 120 -1.88 -10.29 -0.42
C VAL A 120 -2.77 -11.28 -1.17
N TYR A 121 -4.07 -11.03 -1.12
CA TYR A 121 -5.09 -11.91 -1.68
C TYR A 121 -6.03 -11.10 -2.56
N TYR A 122 -6.65 -11.77 -3.52
CA TYR A 122 -7.70 -11.20 -4.35
C TYR A 122 -9.06 -11.78 -3.97
N GLU A 123 -10.02 -10.93 -3.63
CA GLU A 123 -11.41 -11.22 -3.24
C GLU A 123 -11.58 -12.12 -2.00
N SER A 124 -10.79 -13.17 -1.85
CA SER A 124 -10.87 -14.09 -0.72
C SER A 124 -9.48 -14.52 -0.25
N THR A 125 -9.38 -14.99 0.99
CA THR A 125 -8.11 -15.48 1.57
C THR A 125 -7.65 -16.83 1.02
N ASP A 126 -8.41 -17.44 0.13
CA ASP A 126 -8.02 -18.65 -0.58
C ASP A 126 -7.23 -18.36 -1.86
N ASN A 127 -7.24 -17.09 -2.31
CA ASN A 127 -6.61 -16.62 -3.54
C ASN A 127 -5.41 -15.72 -3.22
N GLN A 128 -4.33 -16.28 -2.64
CA GLN A 128 -3.08 -15.54 -2.51
C GLN A 128 -2.54 -15.18 -3.90
N ILE A 129 -2.11 -13.94 -4.04
CA ILE A 129 -1.58 -13.44 -5.29
C ILE A 129 -0.19 -14.02 -5.53
N ASP A 130 -0.04 -14.74 -6.62
CA ASP A 130 1.23 -15.05 -7.26
C ASP A 130 1.55 -13.89 -8.23
N PRO A 131 2.64 -13.14 -8.02
CA PRO A 131 2.95 -11.98 -8.85
C PRO A 131 3.26 -12.33 -10.31
N GLU A 132 3.75 -13.55 -10.59
CA GLU A 132 4.14 -13.98 -11.93
C GLU A 132 2.93 -14.37 -12.77
N THR A 133 2.04 -15.18 -12.21
CA THR A 133 0.84 -15.66 -12.93
C THR A 133 -0.26 -14.62 -12.92
N GLY A 134 -0.33 -13.80 -11.86
CA GLY A 134 -1.36 -12.81 -11.68
C GLY A 134 -2.74 -13.37 -11.45
N VAL A 135 -3.77 -12.56 -11.63
CA VAL A 135 -5.18 -12.92 -11.37
C VAL A 135 -6.03 -12.61 -12.60
N THR A 136 -6.77 -13.60 -13.08
CA THR A 136 -7.81 -13.40 -14.09
C THR A 136 -9.02 -12.74 -13.44
N LEU A 137 -9.62 -11.77 -14.13
CA LEU A 137 -10.72 -10.99 -13.60
C LEU A 137 -12.05 -11.41 -14.20
N ASP A 138 -13.08 -11.52 -13.37
CA ASP A 138 -14.45 -11.73 -13.78
C ASP A 138 -15.24 -10.40 -13.76
N PRO A 139 -15.99 -10.06 -14.84
CA PRO A 139 -16.75 -8.83 -14.88
C PRO A 139 -17.98 -8.91 -13.96
N ASN A 140 -18.34 -7.77 -13.37
CA ASN A 140 -19.65 -7.64 -12.74
C ASN A 140 -20.77 -7.55 -13.80
N SER A 141 -22.03 -7.44 -13.35
CA SER A 141 -23.20 -7.37 -14.25
C SER A 141 -23.20 -6.16 -15.19
N SER A 142 -22.38 -5.14 -14.91
CA SER A 142 -22.22 -3.94 -15.73
C SER A 142 -21.06 -4.00 -16.72
N GLY A 143 -20.31 -5.13 -16.76
CA GLY A 143 -19.09 -5.26 -17.55
C GLY A 143 -17.92 -4.48 -16.98
N GLU A 144 -17.97 -4.18 -15.71
CA GLU A 144 -16.90 -3.55 -14.94
C GLU A 144 -16.28 -4.58 -14.01
N TYR A 145 -15.06 -4.33 -13.57
CA TYR A 145 -14.31 -5.20 -12.67
C TYR A 145 -14.02 -4.45 -11.38
N ASP A 146 -14.44 -5.02 -10.27
CA ASP A 146 -14.21 -4.48 -8.92
C ASP A 146 -13.03 -5.21 -8.29
N LEU A 147 -11.92 -4.51 -8.08
CA LEU A 147 -10.69 -5.09 -7.54
C LEU A 147 -10.64 -4.90 -6.03
N THR A 148 -10.98 -5.94 -5.30
CA THR A 148 -10.89 -6.00 -3.85
C THR A 148 -9.69 -6.84 -3.44
N PHE A 149 -8.78 -6.24 -2.67
CA PHE A 149 -7.61 -6.94 -2.14
C PHE A 149 -7.72 -7.10 -0.64
N LEU A 150 -7.19 -8.20 -0.13
CA LEU A 150 -7.02 -8.44 1.29
C LEU A 150 -5.54 -8.60 1.61
N ALA A 151 -5.16 -8.30 2.84
CA ALA A 151 -3.80 -8.46 3.30
C ALA A 151 -3.76 -9.07 4.71
N ARG A 152 -2.74 -9.89 4.94
CA ARG A 152 -2.38 -10.47 6.22
C ARG A 152 -0.90 -10.27 6.46
N TYR A 153 -0.52 -10.13 7.73
CA TYR A 153 0.89 -10.16 8.08
C TYR A 153 1.50 -11.53 7.80
N ALA A 154 2.73 -11.54 7.35
CA ALA A 154 3.49 -12.77 7.12
C ALA A 154 4.93 -12.59 7.59
N ARG A 155 5.55 -13.68 8.03
CA ARG A 155 6.95 -13.68 8.43
C ARG A 155 7.84 -13.84 7.21
N LEU A 156 8.75 -12.90 7.04
CA LEU A 156 9.89 -13.02 6.13
C LEU A 156 11.06 -13.75 6.80
N ASP A 157 12.07 -14.09 6.02
CA ASP A 157 13.33 -14.63 6.56
C ASP A 157 14.07 -13.60 7.43
N GLY A 158 14.84 -14.10 8.39
CA GLY A 158 15.67 -13.29 9.27
C GLY A 158 15.02 -12.96 10.61
N ASP A 159 15.65 -12.03 11.31
CA ASP A 159 15.22 -11.61 12.65
C ASP A 159 14.00 -10.69 12.55
N VAL A 160 13.03 -10.93 13.44
CA VAL A 160 11.85 -10.08 13.58
C VAL A 160 12.14 -8.94 14.55
N ALA A 161 11.90 -7.70 14.11
CA ALA A 161 11.96 -6.51 14.97
C ALA A 161 10.71 -5.67 14.78
N SER A 162 10.23 -5.08 15.88
CA SER A 162 9.10 -4.14 15.87
C SER A 162 9.42 -2.87 15.06
N GLY A 163 8.39 -2.25 14.54
CA GLY A 163 8.45 -1.04 13.74
C GLY A 163 7.29 -0.99 12.76
N ASP A 164 7.30 0.00 11.88
CA ASP A 164 6.30 0.14 10.83
C ASP A 164 6.47 -0.92 9.75
N VAL A 165 5.36 -1.47 9.29
CA VAL A 165 5.32 -2.37 8.13
C VAL A 165 4.58 -1.65 7.01
N SER A 166 5.28 -1.43 5.90
CA SER A 166 4.74 -0.73 4.73
C SER A 166 5.18 -1.42 3.45
N SER A 167 4.27 -1.62 2.52
CA SER A 167 4.56 -2.15 1.19
C SER A 167 3.80 -1.37 0.14
N THR A 168 4.42 -1.18 -1.01
CA THR A 168 3.78 -0.56 -2.17
C THR A 168 3.86 -1.54 -3.32
N LEU A 169 2.71 -1.91 -3.87
CA LEU A 169 2.60 -2.81 -5.01
C LEU A 169 2.19 -2.03 -6.26
N THR A 170 2.84 -2.36 -7.38
CA THR A 170 2.44 -1.87 -8.69
C THR A 170 1.65 -2.95 -9.41
N LEU A 171 0.40 -2.64 -9.68
CA LEU A 171 -0.55 -3.48 -10.42
C LEU A 171 -0.55 -3.08 -11.89
N THR A 172 -0.49 -4.05 -12.77
CA THR A 172 -0.62 -3.86 -14.23
C THR A 172 -1.81 -4.67 -14.74
N VAL A 173 -2.69 -4.02 -15.49
CA VAL A 173 -3.77 -4.70 -16.19
C VAL A 173 -3.24 -5.12 -17.57
N VAL A 174 -3.26 -6.40 -17.83
CA VAL A 174 -2.88 -6.99 -19.13
C VAL A 174 -4.11 -7.60 -19.78
N THR A 175 -4.18 -7.50 -21.09
CA THR A 175 -5.24 -8.08 -21.92
C THR A 175 -4.58 -8.94 -22.97
N ASP A 176 -4.94 -10.21 -23.01
CA ASP A 176 -4.48 -11.16 -24.01
C ASP A 176 -5.27 -11.01 -25.32
#